data_f73bedc4c799637251415a357e8be680
#
_entry.id   f73bedc4c799637251415a357e8be680
#
_cell.length_a   1.000
_cell.length_b   1.000
_cell.length_c   1.000
_cell.angle_alpha   90.00
_cell.angle_beta   90.00
_cell.angle_gamma   90.00
#
_symmetry.space_group_name_H-M   'P 1'
#
loop_
_entity.id
_entity.type
_entity.pdbx_description
1 polymer ?
#
loop_
_entity_poly.entity_id
_entity_poly.type
_entity_poly.pdbx_seq_one_letter_code
_entity_poly.pdbx_strand_id
1 'polypeptide(L)'
;QMKYDGSGLLRTATANDGSRPQQRYKSEAASFELPSLMEIGVSYSRKIDDMLDFNVNSVFANDNLYLDEYKVGGEVGVSLETIRLFGRAGMSFIPQFSDQFSGETSIFNTPSLGAGLFYDASDVDITIDFAYRSVKNFGSNSIFSVKLGF
;
A
#
# COMPACT_ATOMS: atom_id res chain seq x y z
N GLN A 1 0.68 -21.12 7.47
CA GLN A 1 -0.58 -20.50 7.08
C GLN A 1 -1.58 -20.66 8.24
N MET A 2 -2.06 -19.57 8.83
CA MET A 2 -3.07 -19.62 9.87
C MET A 2 -4.45 -19.73 9.25
N LYS A 3 -5.24 -20.70 9.70
CA LYS A 3 -6.64 -20.89 9.27
C LYS A 3 -7.56 -20.72 10.47
N TYR A 4 -8.65 -20.02 10.26
CA TYR A 4 -9.73 -19.96 11.26
C TYR A 4 -10.80 -20.98 10.88
N ASP A 5 -11.13 -21.86 11.84
CA ASP A 5 -12.18 -22.85 11.71
C ASP A 5 -13.20 -22.66 12.85
N GLY A 6 -14.45 -22.46 12.50
CA GLY A 6 -15.52 -22.14 13.45
C GLY A 6 -16.69 -23.12 13.41
N SER A 7 -17.45 -23.17 14.49
CA SER A 7 -18.70 -23.96 14.55
C SER A 7 -19.80 -23.26 13.73
N GLY A 8 -20.30 -23.96 12.70
CA GLY A 8 -21.35 -23.45 11.83
C GLY A 8 -22.75 -23.49 12.43
N LEU A 9 -23.70 -23.00 11.66
CA LEU A 9 -25.11 -22.93 12.00
C LEU A 9 -25.76 -24.33 12.05
N LEU A 10 -26.62 -24.56 13.05
CA LEU A 10 -27.51 -25.70 13.09
C LEU A 10 -28.70 -25.44 12.17
N ARG A 11 -28.89 -26.29 11.17
CA ARG A 11 -30.08 -26.27 10.28
C ARG A 11 -30.91 -27.51 10.52
N THR A 12 -32.21 -27.35 10.49
CA THR A 12 -33.18 -28.45 10.43
C THR A 12 -33.60 -28.68 8.99
N ALA A 13 -33.49 -29.91 8.53
CA ALA A 13 -33.95 -30.32 7.20
C ALA A 13 -34.75 -31.62 7.32
N THR A 14 -35.75 -31.75 6.48
CA THR A 14 -36.55 -33.01 6.29
C THR A 14 -35.85 -33.84 5.25
N ALA A 15 -35.76 -35.14 5.45
CA ALA A 15 -35.25 -36.04 4.43
C ALA A 15 -36.18 -36.04 3.19
N ASN A 16 -35.58 -36.11 1.99
CA ASN A 16 -36.31 -36.04 0.72
C ASN A 16 -37.34 -37.16 0.52
N ASP A 17 -37.27 -38.22 1.30
CA ASP A 17 -38.16 -39.39 1.20
C ASP A 17 -39.43 -39.26 2.05
N GLY A 18 -39.60 -38.17 2.80
CA GLY A 18 -40.76 -37.89 3.64
C GLY A 18 -40.97 -38.84 4.82
N SER A 19 -40.11 -39.84 4.97
CA SER A 19 -40.29 -40.95 5.93
C SER A 19 -39.60 -40.72 7.27
N ARG A 20 -38.80 -39.64 7.40
CA ARG A 20 -38.04 -39.36 8.63
C ARG A 20 -38.41 -38.03 9.24
N PRO A 21 -38.45 -37.95 10.58
CA PRO A 21 -38.63 -36.65 11.26
C PRO A 21 -37.48 -35.69 10.95
N GLN A 22 -37.75 -34.43 11.13
CA GLN A 22 -36.76 -33.36 10.96
C GLN A 22 -35.45 -33.67 11.72
N GLN A 23 -34.36 -33.71 11.00
CA GLN A 23 -33.02 -33.90 11.58
C GLN A 23 -32.27 -32.59 11.63
N ARG A 24 -31.49 -32.45 12.68
CA ARG A 24 -30.57 -31.29 12.81
C ARG A 24 -29.25 -31.61 12.14
N TYR A 25 -28.90 -30.79 11.18
CA TYR A 25 -27.61 -30.84 10.54
C TYR A 25 -26.75 -29.67 11.02
N LYS A 26 -25.53 -29.99 11.43
CA LYS A 26 -24.51 -28.99 11.72
C LYS A 26 -23.78 -28.67 10.39
N SER A 27 -23.98 -27.46 9.88
CA SER A 27 -23.17 -26.98 8.76
C SER A 27 -21.86 -26.44 9.33
N GLU A 28 -20.74 -26.98 8.91
CA GLU A 28 -19.46 -26.43 9.29
C GLU A 28 -19.29 -25.05 8.65
N ALA A 29 -18.70 -24.11 9.37
CA ALA A 29 -18.33 -22.82 8.79
C ALA A 29 -17.22 -23.04 7.77
N ALA A 30 -17.26 -22.33 6.65
CA ALA A 30 -16.16 -22.34 5.74
C ALA A 30 -14.90 -21.82 6.44
N SER A 31 -13.80 -22.58 6.36
CA SER A 31 -12.52 -22.11 6.87
C SER A 31 -12.06 -20.94 6.02
N PHE A 32 -11.59 -19.86 6.63
CA PHE A 32 -11.00 -18.74 5.93
C PHE A 32 -9.56 -18.50 6.42
N GLU A 33 -8.75 -18.02 5.51
CA GLU A 33 -7.35 -17.71 5.82
C GLU A 33 -7.28 -16.34 6.49
N LEU A 34 -6.43 -16.23 7.50
CA LEU A 34 -6.13 -14.93 8.11
C LEU A 34 -5.23 -14.12 7.15
N PRO A 35 -5.49 -12.83 6.98
CA PRO A 35 -4.62 -11.98 6.19
C PRO A 35 -3.22 -11.96 6.80
N SER A 36 -2.22 -12.19 5.96
CA SER A 36 -0.82 -12.07 6.33
C SER A 36 -0.09 -11.24 5.27
N LEU A 37 0.63 -10.23 5.72
CA LEU A 37 1.42 -9.33 4.89
C LEU A 37 2.90 -9.54 5.20
N MET A 38 3.70 -9.71 4.16
CA MET A 38 5.16 -9.69 4.23
C MET A 38 5.67 -8.53 3.37
N GLU A 39 6.46 -7.64 3.97
CA GLU A 39 7.12 -6.56 3.23
C GLU A 39 8.64 -6.67 3.38
N ILE A 40 9.34 -6.54 2.26
CA ILE A 40 10.80 -6.46 2.20
C ILE A 40 11.17 -5.18 1.47
N GLY A 41 11.91 -4.31 2.16
CA GLY A 41 12.36 -3.04 1.61
C GLY A 41 13.88 -2.94 1.55
N VAL A 42 14.38 -2.31 0.51
CA VAL A 42 15.78 -1.93 0.34
C VAL A 42 15.84 -0.44 0.05
N SER A 43 16.70 0.26 0.76
CA SER A 43 16.93 1.70 0.55
C SER A 43 18.42 1.95 0.41
N TYR A 44 18.76 2.81 -0.56
CA TYR A 44 20.10 3.29 -0.79
C TYR A 44 20.12 4.82 -0.77
N SER A 45 20.91 5.38 0.12
CA SER A 45 21.06 6.84 0.28
C SER A 45 22.51 7.23 0.08
N ARG A 46 22.73 8.32 -0.63
CA ARG A 46 24.07 8.87 -0.85
C ARG A 46 24.05 10.39 -0.89
N LYS A 47 24.99 10.99 -0.19
CA LYS A 47 25.35 12.40 -0.38
C LYS A 47 26.34 12.50 -1.55
N ILE A 48 26.03 13.36 -2.52
CA ILE A 48 26.91 13.64 -3.65
C ILE A 48 27.93 14.70 -3.24
N ASP A 49 27.44 15.73 -2.56
CA ASP A 49 28.24 16.77 -1.93
C ASP A 49 27.52 17.29 -0.66
N ASP A 50 27.98 18.40 -0.09
CA ASP A 50 27.39 18.99 1.10
C ASP A 50 25.97 19.55 0.87
N MET A 51 25.61 19.83 -0.38
CA MET A 51 24.34 20.44 -0.75
C MET A 51 23.36 19.44 -1.37
N LEU A 52 23.85 18.35 -1.98
CA LEU A 52 23.02 17.44 -2.78
C LEU A 52 23.06 16.02 -2.24
N ASP A 53 21.90 15.49 -1.96
CA ASP A 53 21.71 14.10 -1.57
C ASP A 53 20.62 13.43 -2.41
N PHE A 54 20.71 12.11 -2.52
CA PHE A 54 19.64 11.32 -3.10
C PHE A 54 19.39 10.04 -2.31
N ASN A 55 18.14 9.59 -2.38
CA ASN A 55 17.67 8.33 -1.83
C ASN A 55 16.90 7.56 -2.90
N VAL A 56 17.16 6.28 -3.01
CA VAL A 56 16.36 5.35 -3.84
C VAL A 56 15.89 4.22 -2.95
N ASN A 57 14.63 3.88 -3.06
CA ASN A 57 14.02 2.79 -2.29
C ASN A 57 13.21 1.87 -3.19
N SER A 58 13.15 0.62 -2.79
CA SER A 58 12.30 -0.39 -3.41
C SER A 58 11.68 -1.26 -2.32
N VAL A 59 10.41 -1.55 -2.45
CA VAL A 59 9.65 -2.39 -1.53
C VAL A 59 8.91 -3.46 -2.33
N PHE A 60 9.04 -4.69 -1.88
CA PHE A 60 8.21 -5.81 -2.30
C PHE A 60 7.23 -6.13 -1.17
N ALA A 61 5.95 -6.17 -1.49
CA ALA A 61 4.89 -6.55 -0.57
C ALA A 61 4.15 -7.78 -1.11
N ASN A 62 4.07 -8.82 -0.29
CA ASN A 62 3.31 -10.03 -0.57
C ASN A 62 2.18 -10.15 0.44
N ASP A 63 0.96 -10.18 -0.06
CA ASP A 63 -0.26 -10.40 0.72
C ASP A 63 -0.90 -11.72 0.30
N ASN A 64 -1.16 -12.62 1.25
CA ASN A 64 -1.72 -13.93 0.94
C ASN A 64 -3.17 -13.89 0.41
N LEU A 65 -3.89 -12.79 0.57
CA LEU A 65 -5.25 -12.59 0.07
C LEU A 65 -5.31 -11.71 -1.18
N TYR A 66 -4.23 -10.98 -1.49
CA TYR A 66 -4.12 -10.07 -2.61
C TYR A 66 -2.93 -10.44 -3.50
N LEU A 67 -2.66 -9.58 -4.45
CA LEU A 67 -1.58 -9.75 -5.40
C LEU A 67 -0.29 -9.11 -4.88
N ASP A 68 0.83 -9.65 -5.32
CA ASP A 68 2.13 -9.07 -5.02
C ASP A 68 2.26 -7.64 -5.56
N GLU A 69 2.75 -6.72 -4.73
CA GLU A 69 2.96 -5.32 -5.09
C GLU A 69 4.44 -4.97 -5.04
N TYR A 70 4.93 -4.31 -6.07
CA TYR A 70 6.27 -3.74 -6.14
C TYR A 70 6.17 -2.22 -6.11
N LYS A 71 6.94 -1.59 -5.23
CA LYS A 71 7.04 -0.13 -5.10
C LYS A 71 8.47 0.28 -5.34
N VAL A 72 8.66 1.28 -6.17
CA VAL A 72 9.97 1.90 -6.38
C VAL A 72 9.82 3.40 -6.25
N GLY A 73 10.75 4.03 -5.57
CA GLY A 73 10.74 5.47 -5.39
C GLY A 73 12.13 6.06 -5.26
N GLY A 74 12.21 7.35 -5.50
CA GLY A 74 13.41 8.12 -5.30
C GLY A 74 13.13 9.51 -4.78
N GLU A 75 14.08 10.05 -4.06
CA GLU A 75 14.10 11.42 -3.53
C GLU A 75 15.44 12.06 -3.88
N VAL A 76 15.40 13.31 -4.28
CA VAL A 76 16.58 14.17 -4.42
C VAL A 76 16.37 15.37 -3.50
N GLY A 77 17.35 15.63 -2.65
CA GLY A 77 17.36 16.75 -1.71
C GLY A 77 18.46 17.74 -2.07
N VAL A 78 18.15 19.04 -1.96
CA VAL A 78 19.09 20.13 -2.05
C VAL A 78 19.06 20.90 -0.75
N SER A 79 20.16 20.90 0.00
CA SER A 79 20.33 21.59 1.28
C SER A 79 21.07 22.90 1.07
N LEU A 80 20.44 23.99 1.49
CA LEU A 80 20.99 25.32 1.56
C LEU A 80 20.99 25.69 3.05
N GLU A 81 21.94 26.39 3.56
CA GLU A 81 22.16 26.71 4.98
C GLU A 81 20.99 26.42 5.95
N THR A 82 19.84 27.06 5.74
CA THR A 82 18.65 26.96 6.60
C THR A 82 17.44 26.32 5.90
N ILE A 83 17.54 26.03 4.60
CA ILE A 83 16.44 25.52 3.79
C ILE A 83 16.88 24.22 3.12
N ARG A 84 16.03 23.19 3.17
CA ARG A 84 16.19 22.00 2.34
C ARG A 84 14.97 21.83 1.44
N LEU A 85 15.22 21.77 0.15
CA LEU A 85 14.22 21.44 -0.86
C LEU A 85 14.36 19.98 -1.25
N PHE A 86 13.27 19.28 -1.46
CA PHE A 86 13.33 17.91 -1.93
C PHE A 86 12.20 17.60 -2.91
N GLY A 87 12.55 16.81 -3.91
CA GLY A 87 11.63 16.28 -4.90
C GLY A 87 11.58 14.76 -4.82
N ARG A 88 10.41 14.19 -4.97
CA ARG A 88 10.15 12.76 -4.85
C ARG A 88 9.39 12.25 -6.07
N ALA A 89 9.75 11.07 -6.54
CA ALA A 89 8.97 10.37 -7.55
C ALA A 89 8.90 8.89 -7.18
N GLY A 90 7.78 8.27 -7.46
CA GLY A 90 7.59 6.86 -7.18
C GLY A 90 6.53 6.23 -8.06
N MET A 91 6.56 4.92 -8.11
CA MET A 91 5.60 4.11 -8.84
C MET A 91 5.34 2.81 -8.09
N SER A 92 4.10 2.39 -8.03
CA SER A 92 3.71 1.05 -7.62
C SER A 92 3.19 0.27 -8.82
N PHE A 93 3.46 -1.03 -8.87
CA PHE A 93 2.94 -1.92 -9.90
C PHE A 93 2.65 -3.31 -9.37
N ILE A 94 1.61 -3.92 -9.92
CA ILE A 94 1.13 -5.26 -9.61
C ILE A 94 1.19 -6.09 -10.90
N PRO A 95 2.22 -6.95 -11.07
CA PRO A 95 2.48 -7.64 -12.34
C PRO A 95 1.36 -8.58 -12.79
N GLN A 96 0.67 -9.20 -11.81
CA GLN A 96 -0.36 -10.21 -12.10
C GLN A 96 -1.72 -9.63 -12.51
N PHE A 97 -1.87 -8.32 -12.45
CA PHE A 97 -3.09 -7.64 -12.85
C PHE A 97 -3.05 -7.26 -14.35
N SER A 98 -2.77 -8.21 -15.20
CA SER A 98 -3.09 -8.06 -16.62
C SER A 98 -4.49 -8.63 -16.83
N ASP A 99 -5.45 -7.77 -17.10
CA ASP A 99 -6.77 -8.20 -17.50
C ASP A 99 -6.65 -8.94 -18.83
N GLN A 100 -6.88 -10.26 -18.82
CA GLN A 100 -6.79 -11.10 -20.03
C GLN A 100 -7.78 -10.68 -21.11
N PHE A 101 -8.80 -9.89 -20.77
CA PHE A 101 -9.84 -9.46 -21.68
C PHE A 101 -9.59 -8.09 -22.33
N SER A 102 -8.88 -7.17 -21.70
CA SER A 102 -8.69 -5.81 -22.20
C SER A 102 -7.26 -5.41 -22.51
N GLY A 103 -6.26 -6.20 -22.08
CA GLY A 103 -4.86 -5.81 -22.20
C GLY A 103 -4.49 -4.55 -21.40
N GLU A 104 -5.38 -4.10 -20.53
CA GLU A 104 -5.21 -2.89 -19.77
C GLU A 104 -4.35 -3.11 -18.52
N THR A 105 -3.44 -2.19 -18.30
CA THR A 105 -2.61 -2.16 -17.10
C THR A 105 -3.46 -1.87 -15.86
N SER A 106 -3.17 -2.52 -14.75
CA SER A 106 -3.86 -2.32 -13.46
C SER A 106 -4.05 -0.85 -13.10
N ILE A 107 -5.21 -0.54 -12.50
CA ILE A 107 -5.50 0.76 -11.89
C ILE A 107 -4.49 1.15 -10.80
N PHE A 108 -3.79 0.17 -10.22
CA PHE A 108 -2.79 0.37 -9.18
C PHE A 108 -1.39 0.70 -9.72
N ASN A 109 -1.16 0.53 -11.02
CA ASN A 109 0.09 0.93 -11.68
C ASN A 109 0.10 2.45 -11.90
N THR A 110 0.34 3.19 -10.83
CA THR A 110 0.20 4.64 -10.84
C THR A 110 1.47 5.34 -10.41
N PRO A 111 1.92 6.35 -11.18
CA PRO A 111 3.00 7.22 -10.75
C PRO A 111 2.53 8.16 -9.63
N SER A 112 3.45 8.47 -8.75
CA SER A 112 3.31 9.49 -7.71
C SER A 112 4.46 10.47 -7.78
N LEU A 113 4.17 11.74 -7.54
CA LEU A 113 5.15 12.81 -7.49
C LEU A 113 4.97 13.57 -6.18
N GLY A 114 6.04 14.10 -5.65
CA GLY A 114 6.00 14.92 -4.45
C GLY A 114 7.10 15.94 -4.44
N ALA A 115 6.88 17.02 -3.71
CA ALA A 115 7.88 18.04 -3.43
C ALA A 115 7.70 18.52 -2.01
N GLY A 116 8.77 18.94 -1.38
CA GLY A 116 8.70 19.48 -0.04
C GLY A 116 9.80 20.49 0.24
N LEU A 117 9.57 21.24 1.28
CA LEU A 117 10.47 22.25 1.81
C LEU A 117 10.59 22.05 3.30
N PHE A 118 11.81 21.98 3.79
CA PHE A 118 12.14 22.04 5.20
C PHE A 118 12.89 23.35 5.47
N TYR A 119 12.45 24.07 6.49
CA TYR A 119 13.06 25.29 6.96
C TYR A 119 13.43 25.16 8.43
N ASP A 120 14.70 25.35 8.73
CA ASP A 120 15.27 25.35 10.08
C ASP A 120 15.47 26.78 10.55
N ALA A 121 14.67 27.20 11.52
CA ALA A 121 14.70 28.56 12.10
C ALA A 121 15.26 28.58 13.52
N SER A 122 16.21 27.70 13.85
CA SER A 122 16.88 27.56 15.14
C SER A 122 15.99 27.15 16.32
N ASP A 123 14.81 27.76 16.47
CA ASP A 123 13.85 27.47 17.54
C ASP A 123 12.59 26.76 17.03
N VAL A 124 12.35 26.81 15.74
CA VAL A 124 11.14 26.25 15.10
C VAL A 124 11.51 25.65 13.74
N ASP A 125 11.20 24.39 13.57
CA ASP A 125 11.31 23.70 12.29
C ASP A 125 9.98 23.69 11.56
N ILE A 126 9.99 24.01 10.28
CA ILE A 126 8.80 23.99 9.44
C ILE A 126 9.05 23.03 8.26
N THR A 127 8.22 22.01 8.14
CA THR A 127 8.20 21.15 6.95
C THR A 127 6.88 21.35 6.21
N ILE A 128 6.96 21.57 4.92
CA ILE A 128 5.81 21.66 4.01
C ILE A 128 5.99 20.58 2.95
N ASP A 129 5.01 19.72 2.82
CA ASP A 129 5.01 18.64 1.84
C ASP A 129 3.79 18.71 0.95
N PHE A 130 4.00 18.43 -0.33
CA PHE A 130 2.97 18.21 -1.33
C PHE A 130 3.20 16.87 -2.01
N ALA A 131 2.15 16.09 -2.16
CA ALA A 131 2.17 14.84 -2.90
C ALA A 131 0.99 14.76 -3.86
N TYR A 132 1.26 14.25 -5.04
CA TYR A 132 0.28 14.02 -6.09
C TYR A 132 0.36 12.56 -6.55
N ARG A 133 -0.78 11.90 -6.66
CA ARG A 133 -0.90 10.55 -7.21
C ARG A 133 -2.04 10.52 -8.23
N SER A 134 -1.73 10.10 -9.44
CA SER A 134 -2.73 9.81 -10.46
C SER A 134 -3.30 8.41 -10.22
N VAL A 135 -4.61 8.25 -10.24
CA VAL A 135 -5.26 6.94 -10.12
C VAL A 135 -6.15 6.75 -11.33
N LYS A 136 -5.87 5.72 -12.13
CA LYS A 136 -6.66 5.41 -13.33
C LYS A 136 -8.13 5.20 -12.93
N ASN A 137 -9.06 5.81 -13.64
CA ASN A 137 -10.50 5.76 -13.44
C ASN A 137 -11.05 6.47 -12.18
N PHE A 138 -10.21 6.89 -11.22
CA PHE A 138 -10.65 7.60 -10.02
C PHE A 138 -10.18 9.05 -9.95
N GLY A 139 -9.48 9.53 -11.00
CA GLY A 139 -8.93 10.86 -11.03
C GLY A 139 -7.58 10.96 -10.33
N SER A 140 -7.30 12.09 -9.70
CA SER A 140 -6.04 12.33 -9.00
C SER A 140 -6.29 12.60 -7.53
N ASN A 141 -5.33 12.22 -6.70
CA ASN A 141 -5.31 12.54 -5.29
C ASN A 141 -4.13 13.47 -5.01
N SER A 142 -4.40 14.58 -4.33
CA SER A 142 -3.40 15.55 -3.89
C SER A 142 -3.44 15.66 -2.38
N ILE A 143 -2.29 15.57 -1.76
CA ILE A 143 -2.11 15.66 -0.31
C ILE A 143 -1.16 16.81 -0.02
N PHE A 144 -1.57 17.67 0.90
CA PHE A 144 -0.74 18.75 1.43
C PHE A 144 -0.59 18.57 2.92
N SER A 145 0.63 18.67 3.44
CA SER A 145 0.90 18.59 4.86
C SER A 145 1.85 19.68 5.33
N VAL A 146 1.64 20.14 6.57
CA VAL A 146 2.54 21.05 7.27
C VAL A 146 2.87 20.42 8.62
N LYS A 147 4.16 20.36 8.93
CA LYS A 147 4.67 19.89 10.22
C LYS A 147 5.46 21.01 10.86
N LEU A 148 5.21 21.26 12.14
CA LEU A 148 5.95 22.19 12.99
C LEU A 148 6.69 21.39 14.05
N GLY A 149 7.98 21.68 14.24
CA GLY A 149 8.82 21.16 15.32
C GLY A 149 9.31 22.33 16.18
N PHE A 150 9.42 22.14 17.50
CA PHE A 150 9.96 23.12 18.46
C PHE A 150 10.53 22.39 19.69
#